data_4167a30a4029f3e195821a73a812f28d
#
_entry.id   4167a30a4029f3e195821a73a812f28d
#
_cell.length_a   1.000
_cell.length_b   1.000
_cell.length_c   1.000
_cell.angle_alpha   90.00
_cell.angle_beta   90.00
_cell.angle_gamma   90.00
#
_symmetry.space_group_name_H-M   'P 1'
#
loop_
_entity.id
_entity.type
_entity.pdbx_description
1 polymer ?
#
loop_
_entity_poly.entity_id
_entity_poly.type
_entity_poly.pdbx_seq_one_letter_code
_entity_poly.pdbx_strand_id
1 'polypeptide(L)'
;MKKDSVLGGLVFLILASPLVAHMVGPRPLAVPKGAGVGEFRESWKVLEPITRRNLSIYPVVSSLSADTSGFLTLDEGVASGSVKILERGQLQGAIYRRRDARRWPPQVEPYPDGGGASVNELVLLNESSRPLLLLAGEVVSGGKQNRIIGADLVVPPKSDPVPLTVFCVEHGRWTAGGSGFGSAKAMAHPQIRLEAQANKSQQGVWNSVARAADAMGAAGSPTQDYKHVLESPAAKSRVEEAAQSIQADYERELREQIRGRSPVGVVVAINGEIVWSDVFPTPDLFRRYWPKLLRSYVMEAESRGAREGESAWGRKLASLPSVKQAENFLLEDRGRVSIKVEPAAFRRTEVTASDYQIVALEAIEKPDPATADGLMLHYNKMTRG
;
A
#
# COMPACT_ATOMS: atom_id res chain seq x y z
N MET A 1 -15.56 77.62 56.27
CA MET A 1 -16.08 76.27 56.49
C MET A 1 -16.19 75.60 55.14
N LYS A 2 -15.17 74.83 54.75
CA LYS A 2 -15.13 74.12 53.47
C LYS A 2 -15.34 72.66 53.79
N LYS A 3 -16.28 72.00 53.11
CA LYS A 3 -16.49 70.52 53.12
C LYS A 3 -15.74 69.93 51.94
N ASP A 4 -14.77 69.11 52.22
CA ASP A 4 -14.07 68.31 51.21
C ASP A 4 -14.79 66.99 51.04
N SER A 5 -15.27 66.74 49.84
CA SER A 5 -15.83 65.43 49.43
C SER A 5 -14.74 64.59 48.87
N VAL A 6 -14.47 63.47 49.51
CA VAL A 6 -13.57 62.42 49.02
C VAL A 6 -14.37 61.50 48.10
N LEU A 7 -14.00 61.47 46.82
CA LEU A 7 -14.56 60.53 45.83
C LEU A 7 -13.67 59.30 45.81
N GLY A 8 -14.18 58.22 46.36
CA GLY A 8 -13.52 56.90 46.30
C GLY A 8 -13.68 56.25 44.92
N GLY A 9 -12.59 56.18 44.17
CA GLY A 9 -12.55 55.45 42.88
C GLY A 9 -12.38 53.96 43.13
N LEU A 10 -13.37 53.17 42.72
CA LEU A 10 -13.31 51.72 42.73
C LEU A 10 -12.56 51.25 41.48
N VAL A 11 -11.33 50.78 41.63
CA VAL A 11 -10.55 50.18 40.53
C VAL A 11 -10.96 48.74 40.38
N PHE A 12 -11.70 48.41 39.31
CA PHE A 12 -11.97 47.01 38.91
C PHE A 12 -10.71 46.45 38.25
N LEU A 13 -10.00 45.57 38.96
CA LEU A 13 -8.95 44.75 38.39
C LEU A 13 -9.60 43.59 37.62
N ILE A 14 -9.67 43.69 36.29
CA ILE A 14 -10.04 42.56 35.42
C ILE A 14 -8.81 41.66 35.32
N LEU A 15 -8.81 40.59 36.10
CA LEU A 15 -7.87 39.48 35.92
C LEU A 15 -8.23 38.73 34.63
N ALA A 16 -7.56 39.09 33.55
CA ALA A 16 -7.58 38.30 32.32
C ALA A 16 -6.82 36.99 32.55
N SER A 17 -7.52 35.91 32.81
CA SER A 17 -6.92 34.58 32.80
C SER A 17 -6.46 34.26 31.38
N PRO A 18 -5.20 33.90 31.16
CA PRO A 18 -4.78 33.45 29.84
C PRO A 18 -5.45 32.09 29.58
N LEU A 19 -6.38 32.08 28.64
CA LEU A 19 -6.92 30.82 28.08
C LEU A 19 -5.76 30.14 27.39
N VAL A 20 -5.05 29.23 28.07
CA VAL A 20 -4.08 28.32 27.46
C VAL A 20 -4.84 27.37 26.59
N ALA A 21 -5.00 27.70 25.31
CA ALA A 21 -5.43 26.78 24.31
C ALA A 21 -4.41 25.65 24.25
N HIS A 22 -4.72 24.53 24.87
CA HIS A 22 -3.97 23.30 24.66
C HIS A 22 -4.06 22.98 23.18
N MET A 23 -3.02 23.26 22.43
CA MET A 23 -2.82 22.74 21.09
C MET A 23 -2.71 21.22 21.22
N VAL A 24 -3.80 20.53 20.97
CA VAL A 24 -3.80 19.08 20.81
C VAL A 24 -3.04 18.83 19.50
N GLY A 25 -1.76 18.55 19.60
CA GLY A 25 -0.97 18.00 18.49
C GLY A 25 -1.64 16.71 17.97
N PRO A 26 -1.29 16.25 16.77
CA PRO A 26 -1.81 14.99 16.28
C PRO A 26 -1.61 13.92 17.36
N ARG A 27 -2.70 13.23 17.73
CA ARG A 27 -2.62 12.17 18.74
C ARG A 27 -1.63 11.13 18.20
N PRO A 28 -0.63 10.72 18.99
CA PRO A 28 0.25 9.64 18.57
C PRO A 28 -0.58 8.42 18.23
N LEU A 29 -0.15 7.69 17.21
CA LEU A 29 -0.72 6.41 16.85
C LEU A 29 -0.58 5.49 18.07
N ALA A 30 -1.68 5.02 18.63
CA ALA A 30 -1.63 3.94 19.60
C ALA A 30 -1.30 2.65 18.84
N VAL A 31 -0.05 2.24 18.84
CA VAL A 31 0.39 0.99 18.21
C VAL A 31 0.13 -0.14 19.18
N PRO A 32 -0.66 -1.16 18.80
CA PRO A 32 -0.80 -2.35 19.62
C PRO A 32 0.58 -2.96 19.87
N LYS A 33 0.82 -3.47 21.07
CA LYS A 33 2.04 -4.24 21.35
C LYS A 33 2.07 -5.43 20.39
N GLY A 34 3.12 -5.54 19.61
CA GLY A 34 3.29 -6.57 18.60
C GLY A 34 4.76 -6.80 18.30
N ALA A 35 5.02 -7.89 17.62
CA ALA A 35 6.36 -8.26 17.19
C ALA A 35 6.80 -7.40 15.98
N GLY A 36 8.08 -7.07 15.92
CA GLY A 36 8.71 -6.45 14.77
C GLY A 36 8.90 -7.43 13.61
N VAL A 37 9.39 -6.92 12.48
CA VAL A 37 9.62 -7.73 11.26
C VAL A 37 10.52 -8.94 11.54
N GLY A 38 11.57 -8.79 12.34
CA GLY A 38 12.51 -9.89 12.65
C GLY A 38 11.82 -11.06 13.33
N GLU A 39 11.06 -10.80 14.40
CA GLU A 39 10.34 -11.82 15.16
C GLU A 39 9.26 -12.52 14.32
N PHE A 40 8.54 -11.76 13.50
CA PHE A 40 7.56 -12.35 12.59
C PHE A 40 8.23 -13.28 11.58
N ARG A 41 9.36 -12.89 10.98
CA ARG A 41 10.07 -13.71 10.00
C ARG A 41 10.51 -15.06 10.58
N GLU A 42 10.95 -15.09 11.83
CA GLU A 42 11.32 -16.32 12.51
C GLU A 42 10.12 -17.25 12.77
N SER A 43 8.92 -16.70 12.80
CA SER A 43 7.67 -17.43 13.04
C SER A 43 7.03 -17.99 11.77
N TRP A 44 7.48 -17.56 10.59
CA TRP A 44 6.85 -17.93 9.32
C TRP A 44 7.18 -19.37 8.91
N LYS A 45 6.17 -20.00 8.37
CA LYS A 45 6.28 -21.31 7.74
C LYS A 45 5.55 -21.29 6.41
N VAL A 46 6.24 -21.71 5.36
CA VAL A 46 5.66 -21.86 4.02
C VAL A 46 5.03 -23.24 3.91
N LEU A 47 3.85 -23.31 3.30
CA LEU A 47 3.12 -24.57 3.06
C LEU A 47 3.24 -25.00 1.60
N GLU A 48 2.74 -26.23 1.31
CA GLU A 48 2.71 -26.74 -0.06
C GLU A 48 1.90 -25.83 -0.99
N PRO A 49 2.32 -25.67 -2.25
CA PRO A 49 1.72 -24.74 -3.17
C PRO A 49 0.37 -25.23 -3.69
N ILE A 50 -0.53 -24.29 -3.87
CA ILE A 50 -1.73 -24.45 -4.67
C ILE A 50 -1.40 -23.99 -6.08
N THR A 51 -1.43 -24.92 -7.03
CA THR A 51 -0.98 -24.66 -8.40
C THR A 51 -2.15 -24.74 -9.37
N ARG A 52 -2.29 -23.69 -10.17
CA ARG A 52 -3.23 -23.62 -11.29
C ARG A 52 -2.52 -23.08 -12.52
N ARG A 53 -2.49 -23.89 -13.58
CA ARG A 53 -1.79 -23.52 -14.81
C ARG A 53 -0.33 -23.13 -14.49
N ASN A 54 0.06 -21.92 -14.85
CA ASN A 54 1.41 -21.39 -14.62
C ASN A 54 1.59 -20.61 -13.32
N LEU A 55 0.53 -20.53 -12.47
CA LEU A 55 0.55 -19.82 -11.18
C LEU A 55 0.60 -20.83 -10.03
N SER A 56 1.56 -20.66 -9.13
CA SER A 56 1.69 -21.40 -7.88
C SER A 56 1.70 -20.45 -6.71
N ILE A 57 0.84 -20.70 -5.73
CA ILE A 57 0.66 -19.90 -4.52
C ILE A 57 1.04 -20.76 -3.33
N TYR A 58 2.09 -20.37 -2.62
CA TYR A 58 2.57 -21.00 -1.40
C TYR A 58 2.02 -20.23 -0.20
N PRO A 59 1.06 -20.76 0.57
CA PRO A 59 0.55 -20.10 1.74
C PRO A 59 1.65 -19.93 2.80
N VAL A 60 1.65 -18.81 3.49
CA VAL A 60 2.53 -18.53 4.64
C VAL A 60 1.66 -18.48 5.89
N VAL A 61 2.03 -19.24 6.92
CA VAL A 61 1.42 -19.21 8.25
C VAL A 61 2.42 -18.68 9.26
N SER A 62 1.91 -18.11 10.36
CA SER A 62 2.73 -17.61 11.47
C SER A 62 2.27 -18.24 12.78
N SER A 63 3.21 -18.46 13.69
CA SER A 63 2.92 -18.79 15.10
C SER A 63 2.70 -17.55 15.96
N LEU A 64 3.07 -16.36 15.44
CA LEU A 64 2.81 -15.08 16.09
C LEU A 64 1.51 -14.47 15.61
N SER A 65 0.93 -13.65 16.45
CA SER A 65 -0.27 -12.87 16.14
C SER A 65 -0.14 -11.48 16.76
N ALA A 66 -0.87 -10.52 16.17
CA ALA A 66 -0.96 -9.15 16.67
C ALA A 66 -2.41 -8.68 16.59
N ASP A 67 -2.73 -7.53 17.14
CA ASP A 67 -4.03 -6.89 16.93
C ASP A 67 -3.92 -5.83 15.84
N THR A 68 -4.52 -6.09 14.69
CA THR A 68 -4.60 -5.16 13.56
C THR A 68 -6.03 -4.69 13.27
N SER A 69 -6.99 -5.03 14.14
CA SER A 69 -8.40 -4.65 14.00
C SER A 69 -8.60 -3.13 13.98
N GLY A 70 -7.68 -2.39 14.62
CA GLY A 70 -7.67 -0.93 14.63
C GLY A 70 -7.36 -0.28 13.29
N PHE A 71 -6.74 -0.95 12.33
CA PHE A 71 -6.36 -0.36 11.05
C PHE A 71 -7.49 -0.38 10.03
N LEU A 72 -7.62 0.71 9.26
CA LEU A 72 -8.44 0.77 8.05
C LEU A 72 -7.62 0.33 6.84
N THR A 73 -8.26 -0.28 5.86
CA THR A 73 -7.75 -0.38 4.49
C THR A 73 -8.22 0.82 3.67
N LEU A 74 -7.60 1.06 2.52
CA LEU A 74 -8.03 2.09 1.58
C LEU A 74 -9.51 1.93 1.19
N ASP A 75 -9.90 0.69 0.87
CA ASP A 75 -11.26 0.38 0.42
C ASP A 75 -12.32 0.73 1.48
N GLU A 76 -12.04 0.40 2.75
CA GLU A 76 -12.94 0.71 3.87
C GLU A 76 -13.02 2.21 4.16
N GLY A 77 -11.86 2.88 4.16
CA GLY A 77 -11.79 4.31 4.43
C GLY A 77 -12.49 5.15 3.37
N VAL A 78 -12.30 4.81 2.09
CA VAL A 78 -12.99 5.48 0.96
C VAL A 78 -14.48 5.15 0.96
N ALA A 79 -14.86 3.89 1.16
CA ALA A 79 -16.26 3.47 1.18
C ALA A 79 -17.07 4.14 2.30
N SER A 80 -16.44 4.36 3.46
CA SER A 80 -17.08 5.10 4.58
C SER A 80 -17.08 6.62 4.41
N GLY A 81 -16.42 7.15 3.38
CA GLY A 81 -16.23 8.59 3.16
C GLY A 81 -15.29 9.26 4.16
N SER A 82 -14.66 8.50 5.06
CA SER A 82 -13.75 9.01 6.08
C SER A 82 -12.31 9.21 5.56
N VAL A 83 -12.00 8.67 4.38
CA VAL A 83 -10.73 8.87 3.67
C VAL A 83 -11.01 9.53 2.33
N LYS A 84 -10.30 10.62 2.06
CA LYS A 84 -10.40 11.39 0.81
C LYS A 84 -9.03 11.47 0.15
N ILE A 85 -8.99 11.24 -1.15
CA ILE A 85 -7.80 11.42 -1.97
C ILE A 85 -8.10 12.49 -3.02
N LEU A 86 -7.26 13.49 -3.09
CA LEU A 86 -7.47 14.69 -3.89
C LEU A 86 -6.22 15.05 -4.70
N GLU A 87 -6.41 15.75 -5.81
CA GLU A 87 -5.31 16.49 -6.46
C GLU A 87 -4.81 17.60 -5.52
N ARG A 88 -3.52 17.85 -5.49
CA ARG A 88 -2.92 18.87 -4.62
C ARG A 88 -3.56 20.26 -4.76
N GLY A 89 -3.98 20.64 -5.97
CA GLY A 89 -4.64 21.91 -6.22
C GLY A 89 -6.08 22.03 -5.70
N GLN A 90 -6.73 20.91 -5.32
CA GLN A 90 -8.10 20.90 -4.81
C GLN A 90 -8.19 21.22 -3.30
N LEU A 91 -7.07 21.29 -2.63
CA LEU A 91 -6.99 21.69 -1.20
C LEU A 91 -7.16 23.21 -0.99
N GLN A 92 -7.52 23.97 -2.04
CA GLN A 92 -7.63 25.42 -1.95
C GLN A 92 -8.72 25.83 -0.96
N GLY A 93 -8.32 26.54 0.09
CA GLY A 93 -9.14 27.41 0.92
C GLY A 93 -9.46 26.95 2.34
N ALA A 94 -9.55 25.67 2.64
CA ALA A 94 -10.03 25.22 3.95
C ALA A 94 -8.94 24.75 4.93
N ILE A 95 -7.82 24.24 4.45
CA ILE A 95 -6.86 23.50 5.27
C ILE A 95 -5.50 24.16 5.39
N TYR A 96 -5.13 25.08 4.49
CA TYR A 96 -3.90 25.87 4.57
C TYR A 96 -3.98 27.05 5.57
N ARG A 97 -5.02 27.13 6.39
CA ARG A 97 -5.04 28.08 7.50
C ARG A 97 -4.11 27.60 8.62
N ARG A 98 -2.87 28.04 8.53
CA ARG A 98 -1.91 28.07 9.63
C ARG A 98 -1.57 26.73 10.29
N ARG A 99 -0.62 26.04 9.73
CA ARG A 99 0.41 25.43 10.57
C ARG A 99 1.77 25.86 10.08
N ASP A 100 2.56 26.33 11.06
CA ASP A 100 3.92 26.80 10.87
C ASP A 100 4.68 25.95 9.85
N ALA A 101 5.14 26.59 8.79
CA ALA A 101 6.03 26.03 7.78
C ALA A 101 7.36 25.49 8.36
N ARG A 102 7.54 25.56 9.67
CA ARG A 102 8.75 25.15 10.40
C ARG A 102 8.70 23.72 10.97
N ARG A 103 7.58 23.02 10.90
CA ARG A 103 7.43 21.68 11.51
C ARG A 103 7.17 20.54 10.55
N TRP A 104 7.02 20.80 9.28
CA TRP A 104 6.81 19.78 8.29
C TRP A 104 7.39 20.19 6.95
N PRO A 105 8.57 19.70 6.59
CA PRO A 105 8.81 19.35 5.22
C PRO A 105 8.87 17.81 5.12
N PRO A 106 7.92 17.13 4.48
CA PRO A 106 8.33 15.90 3.84
C PRO A 106 9.39 16.34 2.83
N GLN A 107 10.61 15.92 3.04
CA GLN A 107 11.62 15.91 2.01
C GLN A 107 11.10 14.92 0.96
N VAL A 108 10.17 15.38 0.14
CA VAL A 108 9.88 14.75 -1.13
C VAL A 108 11.08 15.13 -1.98
N GLU A 109 12.03 14.23 -2.09
CA GLU A 109 13.06 14.35 -3.09
C GLU A 109 12.35 14.55 -4.42
N PRO A 110 12.54 15.67 -5.13
CA PRO A 110 11.96 15.81 -6.45
C PRO A 110 12.55 14.72 -7.32
N TYR A 111 11.69 13.87 -7.86
CA TYR A 111 12.11 12.97 -8.93
C TYR A 111 12.72 13.82 -10.05
N PRO A 112 13.87 13.43 -10.62
CA PRO A 112 14.60 14.23 -11.61
C PRO A 112 13.97 14.22 -13.00
N ASP A 113 12.67 14.23 -13.13
CA ASP A 113 12.01 14.39 -14.42
C ASP A 113 11.52 15.82 -14.55
N GLY A 114 12.13 16.50 -15.51
CA GLY A 114 12.05 17.91 -15.77
C GLY A 114 10.64 18.50 -15.81
N GLY A 115 10.47 19.54 -15.03
CA GLY A 115 9.65 20.72 -15.31
C GLY A 115 8.21 20.51 -15.73
N GLY A 116 7.30 20.34 -14.79
CA GLY A 116 5.86 20.48 -14.99
C GLY A 116 5.13 20.16 -13.72
N ALA A 117 4.03 20.84 -13.41
CA ALA A 117 3.21 20.66 -12.21
C ALA A 117 3.19 19.21 -11.73
N SER A 118 3.42 18.96 -10.42
CA SER A 118 3.69 17.63 -9.86
C SER A 118 2.56 16.63 -10.13
N VAL A 119 2.66 15.98 -11.27
CA VAL A 119 1.69 15.00 -11.79
C VAL A 119 1.66 13.75 -10.91
N ASN A 120 2.71 13.53 -10.13
CA ASN A 120 2.95 12.33 -9.33
C ASN A 120 2.64 12.50 -7.84
N GLU A 121 1.97 13.57 -7.44
CA GLU A 121 1.59 13.80 -6.05
C GLU A 121 0.08 13.98 -5.92
N LEU A 122 -0.52 13.16 -5.09
CA LEU A 122 -1.86 13.35 -4.57
C LEU A 122 -1.79 13.71 -3.09
N VAL A 123 -2.91 14.08 -2.53
CA VAL A 123 -3.02 14.36 -1.10
C VAL A 123 -4.12 13.51 -0.51
N LEU A 124 -3.84 12.86 0.62
CA LEU A 124 -4.79 12.06 1.37
C LEU A 124 -5.15 12.74 2.69
N LEU A 125 -6.45 12.69 3.00
CA LEU A 125 -7.02 13.09 4.27
C LEU A 125 -7.60 11.85 4.96
N ASN A 126 -7.13 11.53 6.15
CA ASN A 126 -7.75 10.54 7.01
C ASN A 126 -8.56 11.22 8.11
N GLU A 127 -9.85 11.43 7.89
CA GLU A 127 -10.77 12.06 8.84
C GLU A 127 -11.30 11.05 9.87
N SER A 128 -10.98 9.76 9.73
CA SER A 128 -11.41 8.71 10.66
C SER A 128 -10.70 8.78 12.01
N SER A 129 -11.21 8.07 13.00
CA SER A 129 -10.55 7.85 14.31
C SER A 129 -9.54 6.69 14.28
N ARG A 130 -9.34 6.04 13.13
CA ARG A 130 -8.51 4.84 12.95
C ARG A 130 -7.32 5.15 12.01
N PRO A 131 -6.14 4.57 12.25
CA PRO A 131 -5.04 4.64 11.31
C PRO A 131 -5.40 3.93 10.00
N LEU A 132 -4.95 4.47 8.89
CA LEU A 132 -5.14 3.91 7.56
C LEU A 132 -3.84 3.24 7.10
N LEU A 133 -3.93 1.99 6.69
CA LEU A 133 -2.85 1.28 6.01
C LEU A 133 -3.06 1.39 4.50
N LEU A 134 -2.04 1.90 3.80
CA LEU A 134 -1.96 1.94 2.34
C LEU A 134 -0.85 1.02 1.86
N LEU A 135 -1.11 0.27 0.79
CA LEU A 135 -0.12 -0.56 0.14
C LEU A 135 0.24 -0.04 -1.25
N ALA A 136 1.51 -0.15 -1.59
CA ALA A 136 1.99 0.13 -2.93
C ALA A 136 1.28 -0.76 -3.96
N GLY A 137 0.82 -0.14 -5.05
CA GLY A 137 0.07 -0.82 -6.10
C GLY A 137 -1.45 -0.76 -5.95
N GLU A 138 -2.01 -0.27 -4.82
CA GLU A 138 -3.45 -0.02 -4.75
C GLU A 138 -3.86 1.00 -5.81
N VAL A 139 -4.92 0.66 -6.56
CA VAL A 139 -5.39 1.49 -7.69
C VAL A 139 -6.43 2.48 -7.21
N VAL A 140 -6.21 3.76 -7.51
CA VAL A 140 -7.17 4.84 -7.29
C VAL A 140 -7.62 5.42 -8.63
N SER A 141 -8.93 5.61 -8.78
CA SER A 141 -9.51 6.08 -10.02
C SER A 141 -10.24 7.40 -9.83
N GLY A 142 -10.08 8.30 -10.78
CA GLY A 142 -10.67 9.64 -10.74
C GLY A 142 -9.67 10.73 -11.10
N GLY A 143 -9.94 11.93 -10.61
CA GLY A 143 -9.07 13.08 -10.86
C GLY A 143 -8.74 13.29 -12.33
N LYS A 144 -7.54 13.80 -12.60
CA LYS A 144 -7.05 14.01 -13.96
C LYS A 144 -6.69 12.73 -14.69
N GLN A 145 -6.22 11.73 -13.96
CA GLN A 145 -5.81 10.41 -14.49
C GLN A 145 -5.89 9.38 -13.37
N ASN A 146 -6.09 8.10 -13.71
CA ASN A 146 -6.00 7.00 -12.75
C ASN A 146 -4.56 6.82 -12.25
N ARG A 147 -4.41 6.42 -10.99
CA ARG A 147 -3.11 6.29 -10.30
C ARG A 147 -2.99 4.97 -9.57
N ILE A 148 -1.75 4.60 -9.25
CA ILE A 148 -1.44 3.60 -8.21
C ILE A 148 -0.63 4.26 -7.10
N ILE A 149 -0.84 3.77 -5.88
CA ILE A 149 -0.03 4.15 -4.72
C ILE A 149 1.40 3.65 -4.92
N GLY A 150 2.39 4.53 -4.75
CA GLY A 150 3.80 4.22 -5.04
C GLY A 150 4.57 3.61 -3.88
N ALA A 151 4.03 3.66 -2.65
CA ALA A 151 4.74 3.17 -1.48
C ALA A 151 3.78 2.76 -0.36
N ASP A 152 4.17 1.74 0.40
CA ASP A 152 3.48 1.39 1.65
C ASP A 152 3.64 2.50 2.68
N LEU A 153 2.55 2.85 3.37
CA LEU A 153 2.57 3.84 4.45
C LEU A 153 1.39 3.69 5.40
N VAL A 154 1.54 4.26 6.59
CA VAL A 154 0.46 4.42 7.56
C VAL A 154 0.10 5.89 7.65
N VAL A 155 -1.19 6.19 7.55
CA VAL A 155 -1.70 7.55 7.77
C VAL A 155 -2.41 7.60 9.11
N PRO A 156 -1.92 8.39 10.07
CA PRO A 156 -2.52 8.49 11.40
C PRO A 156 -3.98 8.95 11.35
N PRO A 157 -4.78 8.63 12.40
CA PRO A 157 -6.15 9.10 12.51
C PRO A 157 -6.22 10.62 12.61
N LYS A 158 -7.19 11.24 11.94
CA LYS A 158 -7.42 12.70 11.97
C LYS A 158 -6.15 13.49 11.69
N SER A 159 -5.33 12.99 10.76
CA SER A 159 -4.07 13.62 10.40
C SER A 159 -4.27 14.86 9.55
N ASP A 160 -3.26 15.71 9.51
CA ASP A 160 -3.13 16.72 8.47
C ASP A 160 -3.07 16.03 7.09
N PRO A 161 -3.30 16.75 6.00
CA PRO A 161 -3.17 16.22 4.66
C PRO A 161 -1.79 15.60 4.42
N VAL A 162 -1.76 14.34 4.02
CA VAL A 162 -0.52 13.57 3.77
C VAL A 162 -0.26 13.50 2.28
N PRO A 163 0.92 13.95 1.80
CA PRO A 163 1.29 13.79 0.40
C PRO A 163 1.50 12.31 0.07
N LEU A 164 0.92 11.88 -1.04
CA LEU A 164 1.06 10.52 -1.57
C LEU A 164 1.95 10.54 -2.80
N THR A 165 3.00 9.73 -2.79
CA THR A 165 3.72 9.36 -4.01
C THR A 165 2.84 8.41 -4.80
N VAL A 166 2.56 8.74 -6.06
CA VAL A 166 1.72 7.94 -6.95
C VAL A 166 2.35 7.85 -8.34
N PHE A 167 1.93 6.84 -9.09
CA PHE A 167 2.31 6.68 -10.50
C PHE A 167 1.07 6.68 -11.39
N CYS A 168 1.16 7.35 -12.54
CA CYS A 168 0.10 7.35 -13.53
C CYS A 168 -0.02 5.98 -14.17
N VAL A 169 -1.22 5.42 -14.19
CA VAL A 169 -1.54 4.17 -14.92
C VAL A 169 -2.45 4.42 -16.10
N GLU A 170 -2.54 5.67 -16.54
CA GLU A 170 -3.29 6.13 -17.69
C GLU A 170 -2.45 7.21 -18.40
N HIS A 171 -1.99 6.92 -19.63
CA HIS A 171 -1.02 7.77 -20.31
C HIS A 171 -1.67 8.97 -21.01
N GLY A 172 -2.83 8.79 -21.59
CA GLY A 172 -3.39 9.74 -22.58
C GLY A 172 -4.49 10.69 -22.07
N ARG A 173 -5.02 10.53 -20.84
CA ARG A 173 -6.05 11.42 -20.31
C ARG A 173 -5.45 12.49 -19.41
N TRP A 174 -5.75 13.74 -19.77
CA TRP A 174 -5.47 14.89 -18.90
C TRP A 174 -6.70 15.79 -18.91
N THR A 175 -7.67 15.49 -18.05
CA THR A 175 -8.90 16.28 -17.97
C THR A 175 -8.83 17.26 -16.80
N ALA A 176 -9.22 18.52 -17.06
CA ALA A 176 -9.38 19.50 -15.99
C ALA A 176 -10.61 19.13 -15.15
N GLY A 177 -10.46 18.98 -13.82
CA GLY A 177 -11.59 19.07 -12.91
C GLY A 177 -12.28 17.77 -12.48
N GLY A 178 -11.54 16.71 -12.15
CA GLY A 178 -12.12 15.56 -11.43
C GLY A 178 -12.40 15.86 -9.95
N SER A 179 -13.47 15.27 -9.40
CA SER A 179 -13.96 15.48 -8.03
C SER A 179 -13.25 14.62 -6.95
N GLY A 180 -11.94 14.37 -7.08
CA GLY A 180 -11.22 13.46 -6.18
C GLY A 180 -11.10 12.04 -6.73
N PHE A 181 -10.55 11.14 -5.90
CA PHE A 181 -10.28 9.76 -6.27
C PHE A 181 -11.06 8.79 -5.40
N GLY A 182 -11.62 7.77 -6.05
CA GLY A 182 -12.17 6.59 -5.41
C GLY A 182 -11.19 5.42 -5.41
N SER A 183 -11.37 4.44 -4.53
CA SER A 183 -10.68 3.17 -4.65
C SER A 183 -11.25 2.36 -5.81
N ALA A 184 -10.39 1.84 -6.67
CA ALA A 184 -10.80 0.89 -7.71
C ALA A 184 -11.00 -0.53 -7.16
N LYS A 185 -10.78 -0.76 -5.86
CA LYS A 185 -10.81 -2.07 -5.18
C LYS A 185 -9.89 -3.10 -5.87
N ALA A 186 -8.83 -2.61 -6.48
CA ALA A 186 -7.87 -3.41 -7.23
C ALA A 186 -6.44 -3.14 -6.75
N MET A 187 -5.60 -4.14 -6.95
CA MET A 187 -4.15 -4.07 -6.79
C MET A 187 -3.52 -4.23 -8.18
N ALA A 188 -2.57 -3.37 -8.51
CA ALA A 188 -1.77 -3.52 -9.71
C ALA A 188 -0.99 -4.84 -9.67
N HIS A 189 -0.84 -5.49 -10.81
CA HIS A 189 -0.12 -6.77 -10.88
C HIS A 189 1.39 -6.59 -10.60
N PRO A 190 2.10 -7.63 -10.16
CA PRO A 190 3.49 -7.59 -9.69
C PRO A 190 4.44 -6.77 -10.55
N GLN A 191 4.39 -6.89 -11.88
CA GLN A 191 5.29 -6.14 -12.75
C GLN A 191 5.08 -4.62 -12.65
N ILE A 192 3.83 -4.14 -12.57
CA ILE A 192 3.55 -2.70 -12.38
C ILE A 192 3.99 -2.25 -10.98
N ARG A 193 3.75 -3.08 -9.95
CA ARG A 193 4.18 -2.79 -8.58
C ARG A 193 5.71 -2.70 -8.49
N LEU A 194 6.44 -3.58 -9.17
CA LEU A 194 7.91 -3.56 -9.25
C LEU A 194 8.42 -2.23 -9.84
N GLU A 195 7.82 -1.80 -10.97
CA GLU A 195 8.23 -0.55 -11.60
C GLU A 195 7.95 0.68 -10.73
N ALA A 196 6.82 0.69 -10.03
CA ALA A 196 6.45 1.80 -9.15
C ALA A 196 7.25 1.79 -7.84
N GLN A 197 7.36 0.64 -7.17
CA GLN A 197 7.88 0.55 -5.81
C GLN A 197 9.40 0.41 -5.77
N ALA A 198 9.98 -0.42 -6.64
CA ALA A 198 11.41 -0.72 -6.67
C ALA A 198 12.18 0.16 -7.65
N ASN A 199 11.73 0.22 -8.91
CA ASN A 199 12.42 0.95 -9.96
C ASN A 199 12.08 2.45 -9.94
N LYS A 200 10.97 2.81 -9.30
CA LYS A 200 10.46 4.19 -9.19
C LYS A 200 10.35 4.87 -10.57
N SER A 201 9.93 4.09 -11.58
CA SER A 201 9.94 4.46 -12.99
C SER A 201 8.53 4.67 -13.53
N GLN A 202 8.16 5.93 -13.81
CA GLN A 202 6.89 6.23 -14.46
C GLN A 202 6.81 5.60 -15.87
N GLN A 203 7.90 5.65 -16.64
CA GLN A 203 7.96 5.02 -17.96
C GLN A 203 7.86 3.49 -17.89
N GLY A 204 8.50 2.88 -16.88
CA GLY A 204 8.36 1.45 -16.60
C GLY A 204 6.94 1.04 -16.29
N VAL A 205 6.22 1.84 -15.49
CA VAL A 205 4.79 1.65 -15.21
C VAL A 205 3.97 1.67 -16.50
N TRP A 206 4.12 2.69 -17.34
CA TRP A 206 3.39 2.78 -18.62
C TRP A 206 3.70 1.62 -19.56
N ASN A 207 4.97 1.25 -19.68
CA ASN A 207 5.37 0.09 -20.49
C ASN A 207 4.74 -1.21 -19.97
N SER A 208 4.60 -1.36 -18.65
CA SER A 208 3.98 -2.54 -18.05
C SER A 208 2.46 -2.55 -18.23
N VAL A 209 1.81 -1.39 -18.17
CA VAL A 209 0.38 -1.24 -18.52
C VAL A 209 0.13 -1.61 -19.99
N ALA A 210 0.95 -1.09 -20.91
CA ALA A 210 0.82 -1.43 -22.33
C ALA A 210 0.98 -2.93 -22.59
N ARG A 211 2.02 -3.56 -21.98
CA ARG A 211 2.22 -5.02 -22.11
C ARG A 211 1.06 -5.84 -21.54
N ALA A 212 0.44 -5.39 -20.45
CA ALA A 212 -0.73 -6.05 -19.90
C ALA A 212 -1.95 -5.89 -20.80
N ALA A 213 -2.15 -4.70 -21.38
CA ALA A 213 -3.22 -4.43 -22.33
C ALA A 213 -3.13 -5.34 -23.57
N ASP A 214 -1.93 -5.47 -24.14
CA ASP A 214 -1.68 -6.33 -25.29
C ASP A 214 -1.96 -7.82 -24.95
N ALA A 215 -1.40 -8.30 -23.82
CA ALA A 215 -1.55 -9.68 -23.39
C ALA A 215 -3.00 -10.06 -23.07
N MET A 216 -3.78 -9.12 -22.59
CA MET A 216 -5.19 -9.34 -22.23
C MET A 216 -6.17 -9.03 -23.34
N GLY A 217 -5.69 -8.61 -24.52
CA GLY A 217 -6.56 -8.25 -25.65
C GLY A 217 -7.34 -6.95 -25.40
N ALA A 218 -6.82 -6.07 -24.56
CA ALA A 218 -7.44 -4.79 -24.17
C ALA A 218 -6.68 -3.57 -24.74
N ALA A 219 -5.91 -3.74 -25.82
CA ALA A 219 -5.07 -2.71 -26.40
C ALA A 219 -5.84 -1.52 -27.02
N GLY A 220 -7.15 -1.60 -27.15
CA GLY A 220 -8.00 -0.59 -27.80
C GLY A 220 -8.31 0.65 -26.95
N SER A 221 -7.70 0.81 -25.77
CA SER A 221 -7.90 2.02 -24.95
C SER A 221 -7.21 3.22 -25.57
N PRO A 222 -7.92 4.30 -25.91
CA PRO A 222 -7.30 5.52 -26.46
C PRO A 222 -6.31 6.18 -25.50
N THR A 223 -6.46 5.94 -24.20
CA THR A 223 -5.69 6.55 -23.13
C THR A 223 -4.71 5.58 -22.47
N GLN A 224 -4.60 4.35 -22.97
CA GLN A 224 -3.75 3.31 -22.38
C GLN A 224 -3.97 3.20 -20.85
N ASP A 225 -5.24 3.10 -20.45
CA ASP A 225 -5.66 3.09 -19.05
C ASP A 225 -5.65 1.68 -18.49
N TYR A 226 -4.93 1.47 -17.38
CA TYR A 226 -4.90 0.19 -16.68
C TYR A 226 -6.27 -0.22 -16.13
N LYS A 227 -7.09 0.73 -15.72
CA LYS A 227 -8.47 0.44 -15.29
C LYS A 227 -9.29 -0.15 -16.44
N HIS A 228 -9.10 0.35 -17.67
CA HIS A 228 -9.71 -0.24 -18.86
C HIS A 228 -9.30 -1.70 -19.06
N VAL A 229 -8.01 -2.01 -18.82
CA VAL A 229 -7.53 -3.41 -18.89
C VAL A 229 -8.24 -4.27 -17.84
N LEU A 230 -8.34 -3.82 -16.60
CA LEU A 230 -9.01 -4.54 -15.51
C LEU A 230 -10.51 -4.76 -15.75
N GLU A 231 -11.16 -3.81 -16.40
CA GLU A 231 -12.62 -3.80 -16.65
C GLU A 231 -13.01 -4.38 -18.02
N SER A 232 -12.03 -4.65 -18.91
CA SER A 232 -12.33 -5.22 -20.22
C SER A 232 -13.01 -6.59 -20.05
N PRO A 233 -14.09 -6.88 -20.78
CA PRO A 233 -14.88 -8.11 -20.57
C PRO A 233 -14.03 -9.39 -20.65
N ALA A 234 -13.10 -9.45 -21.61
CA ALA A 234 -12.24 -10.61 -21.81
C ALA A 234 -11.25 -10.78 -20.64
N ALA A 235 -10.55 -9.72 -20.22
CA ALA A 235 -9.62 -9.77 -19.11
C ALA A 235 -10.34 -10.08 -17.80
N LYS A 236 -11.45 -9.40 -17.54
CA LYS A 236 -12.24 -9.59 -16.32
C LYS A 236 -12.76 -11.02 -16.20
N SER A 237 -13.33 -11.59 -17.26
CA SER A 237 -13.82 -12.97 -17.24
C SER A 237 -12.69 -13.98 -16.94
N ARG A 238 -11.55 -13.86 -17.62
CA ARG A 238 -10.39 -14.74 -17.42
C ARG A 238 -9.83 -14.64 -16.00
N VAL A 239 -9.67 -13.42 -15.49
CA VAL A 239 -9.13 -13.18 -14.15
C VAL A 239 -10.09 -13.66 -13.07
N GLU A 240 -11.39 -13.38 -13.18
CA GLU A 240 -12.38 -13.82 -12.19
C GLU A 240 -12.54 -15.34 -12.17
N GLU A 241 -12.60 -16.00 -13.33
CA GLU A 241 -12.71 -17.46 -13.42
C GLU A 241 -11.49 -18.15 -12.78
N ALA A 242 -10.27 -17.68 -13.11
CA ALA A 242 -9.05 -18.23 -12.54
C ALA A 242 -8.96 -17.94 -11.04
N ALA A 243 -9.28 -16.71 -10.60
CA ALA A 243 -9.25 -16.33 -9.19
C ALA A 243 -10.25 -17.13 -8.36
N GLN A 244 -11.48 -17.33 -8.83
CA GLN A 244 -12.48 -18.15 -8.15
C GLN A 244 -12.05 -19.61 -8.03
N SER A 245 -11.46 -20.18 -9.10
CA SER A 245 -10.95 -21.55 -9.07
C SER A 245 -9.82 -21.70 -8.05
N ILE A 246 -8.85 -20.77 -8.04
CA ILE A 246 -7.74 -20.79 -7.07
C ILE A 246 -8.27 -20.57 -5.66
N GLN A 247 -9.23 -19.68 -5.46
CA GLN A 247 -9.83 -19.44 -4.16
C GLN A 247 -10.50 -20.69 -3.59
N ALA A 248 -11.24 -21.43 -4.42
CA ALA A 248 -11.88 -22.67 -4.01
C ALA A 248 -10.87 -23.76 -3.63
N ASP A 249 -9.81 -23.91 -4.44
CA ASP A 249 -8.71 -24.84 -4.15
C ASP A 249 -7.97 -24.40 -2.86
N TYR A 250 -7.67 -23.11 -2.72
CA TYR A 250 -7.03 -22.53 -1.55
C TYR A 250 -7.82 -22.82 -0.26
N GLU A 251 -9.13 -22.60 -0.27
CA GLU A 251 -9.97 -22.86 0.91
C GLU A 251 -10.06 -24.36 1.25
N ARG A 252 -10.08 -25.23 0.24
CA ARG A 252 -10.13 -26.68 0.42
C ARG A 252 -8.82 -27.20 1.01
N GLU A 253 -7.70 -26.89 0.39
CA GLU A 253 -6.39 -27.40 0.76
C GLU A 253 -5.90 -26.82 2.09
N LEU A 254 -6.24 -25.55 2.37
CA LEU A 254 -5.94 -24.98 3.67
C LEU A 254 -6.67 -25.67 4.82
N ARG A 255 -7.92 -26.08 4.63
CA ARG A 255 -8.65 -26.83 5.67
C ARG A 255 -7.97 -28.17 6.03
N GLU A 256 -7.35 -28.79 5.05
CA GLU A 256 -6.64 -30.06 5.24
C GLU A 256 -5.24 -29.87 5.86
N GLN A 257 -4.49 -28.89 5.38
CA GLN A 257 -3.10 -28.67 5.78
C GLN A 257 -2.95 -27.93 7.12
N ILE A 258 -3.88 -27.05 7.47
CA ILE A 258 -3.62 -26.05 8.52
C ILE A 258 -4.19 -26.44 9.89
N ARG A 259 -5.10 -27.41 10.00
CA ARG A 259 -5.68 -27.86 11.30
C ARG A 259 -5.77 -26.74 12.34
N GLY A 260 -6.49 -25.65 12.01
CA GLY A 260 -6.71 -24.52 12.93
C GLY A 260 -5.73 -23.35 12.79
N ARG A 261 -4.80 -23.35 11.84
CA ARG A 261 -3.98 -22.18 11.48
C ARG A 261 -4.61 -21.45 10.29
N SER A 262 -4.47 -20.13 10.26
CA SER A 262 -4.92 -19.33 9.12
C SER A 262 -3.72 -18.65 8.47
N PRO A 263 -3.69 -18.54 7.12
CA PRO A 263 -2.60 -17.89 6.44
C PRO A 263 -2.51 -16.41 6.79
N VAL A 264 -1.27 -15.94 6.83
CA VAL A 264 -0.93 -14.53 7.02
C VAL A 264 -0.37 -13.91 5.74
N GLY A 265 -0.13 -14.71 4.70
CA GLY A 265 0.45 -14.23 3.44
C GLY A 265 0.69 -15.35 2.46
N VAL A 266 1.41 -15.01 1.40
CA VAL A 266 1.76 -15.94 0.31
C VAL A 266 3.14 -15.64 -0.26
N VAL A 267 3.79 -16.69 -0.80
CA VAL A 267 4.84 -16.60 -1.81
C VAL A 267 4.25 -17.03 -3.14
N VAL A 268 4.59 -16.35 -4.21
CA VAL A 268 3.99 -16.53 -5.54
C VAL A 268 5.08 -16.92 -6.54
N ALA A 269 4.83 -18.00 -7.27
CA ALA A 269 5.64 -18.39 -8.41
C ALA A 269 4.80 -18.40 -9.69
N ILE A 270 5.39 -17.95 -10.80
CA ILE A 270 4.78 -17.91 -12.13
C ILE A 270 5.75 -18.53 -13.12
N ASN A 271 5.27 -19.43 -13.97
CA ASN A 271 6.08 -20.20 -14.92
C ASN A 271 7.23 -21.00 -14.24
N GLY A 272 7.06 -21.39 -12.98
CA GLY A 272 8.09 -22.09 -12.20
C GLY A 272 9.14 -21.20 -11.56
N GLU A 273 9.01 -19.87 -11.62
CA GLU A 273 9.92 -18.90 -11.00
C GLU A 273 9.22 -18.16 -9.85
N ILE A 274 9.86 -18.07 -8.68
CA ILE A 274 9.35 -17.27 -7.58
C ILE A 274 9.51 -15.80 -7.93
N VAL A 275 8.40 -15.07 -7.91
CA VAL A 275 8.38 -13.65 -8.35
C VAL A 275 8.02 -12.67 -7.26
N TRP A 276 7.25 -13.12 -6.24
CA TRP A 276 6.64 -12.19 -5.29
C TRP A 276 6.31 -12.82 -3.95
N SER A 277 6.23 -12.01 -2.90
CA SER A 277 5.55 -12.37 -1.65
C SER A 277 4.86 -11.14 -1.05
N ASP A 278 3.70 -11.35 -0.41
CA ASP A 278 3.04 -10.38 0.47
C ASP A 278 2.68 -11.11 1.77
N VAL A 279 3.14 -10.60 2.92
CA VAL A 279 2.90 -11.19 4.24
C VAL A 279 2.46 -10.12 5.22
N PHE A 280 1.49 -10.44 6.06
CA PHE A 280 0.84 -9.58 7.05
C PHE A 280 1.02 -10.15 8.45
N PRO A 281 0.83 -9.36 9.52
CA PRO A 281 0.97 -9.86 10.89
C PRO A 281 -0.21 -10.72 11.33
N THR A 282 -1.36 -10.61 10.66
CA THR A 282 -2.57 -11.33 11.07
C THR A 282 -3.32 -11.91 9.89
N PRO A 283 -4.01 -13.05 10.10
CA PRO A 283 -4.91 -13.61 9.08
C PRO A 283 -6.06 -12.67 8.71
N ASP A 284 -6.52 -11.84 9.65
CA ASP A 284 -7.61 -10.89 9.38
C ASP A 284 -7.17 -9.81 8.40
N LEU A 285 -6.02 -9.20 8.66
CA LEU A 285 -5.49 -8.16 7.76
C LEU A 285 -5.18 -8.75 6.38
N PHE A 286 -4.55 -9.94 6.31
CA PHE A 286 -4.33 -10.63 5.03
C PHE A 286 -5.64 -10.87 4.28
N ARG A 287 -6.68 -11.38 4.94
CA ARG A 287 -7.99 -11.67 4.33
C ARG A 287 -8.63 -10.44 3.69
N ARG A 288 -8.43 -9.25 4.30
CA ARG A 288 -8.96 -7.97 3.78
C ARG A 288 -8.28 -7.54 2.47
N TYR A 289 -6.99 -7.88 2.29
CA TYR A 289 -6.24 -7.60 1.06
C TYR A 289 -6.30 -8.74 0.04
N TRP A 290 -6.49 -9.98 0.49
CA TRP A 290 -6.39 -11.18 -0.32
C TRP A 290 -7.19 -11.15 -1.64
N PRO A 291 -8.45 -10.72 -1.71
CA PRO A 291 -9.20 -10.74 -2.95
C PRO A 291 -8.56 -9.91 -4.07
N LYS A 292 -7.99 -8.75 -3.75
CA LYS A 292 -7.33 -7.90 -4.75
C LYS A 292 -5.90 -8.37 -5.04
N LEU A 293 -5.19 -8.94 -4.07
CA LEU A 293 -3.88 -9.56 -4.27
C LEU A 293 -3.99 -10.76 -5.20
N LEU A 294 -4.91 -11.68 -4.94
CA LEU A 294 -5.12 -12.87 -5.78
C LEU A 294 -5.38 -12.48 -7.24
N ARG A 295 -6.29 -11.52 -7.48
CA ARG A 295 -6.55 -11.04 -8.84
C ARG A 295 -5.32 -10.42 -9.50
N SER A 296 -4.49 -9.72 -8.74
CA SER A 296 -3.24 -9.15 -9.26
C SER A 296 -2.24 -10.22 -9.67
N TYR A 297 -2.12 -11.31 -8.92
CA TYR A 297 -1.25 -12.45 -9.26
C TYR A 297 -1.77 -13.21 -10.48
N VAL A 298 -3.08 -13.41 -10.55
CA VAL A 298 -3.72 -14.02 -11.73
C VAL A 298 -3.48 -13.16 -12.97
N MET A 299 -3.67 -11.84 -12.86
CA MET A 299 -3.40 -10.90 -13.96
C MET A 299 -1.94 -11.00 -14.44
N GLU A 300 -0.98 -11.10 -13.54
CA GLU A 300 0.44 -11.27 -13.88
C GLU A 300 0.67 -12.61 -14.60
N ALA A 301 0.10 -13.69 -14.09
CA ALA A 301 0.24 -15.03 -14.67
C ALA A 301 -0.36 -15.12 -16.08
N GLU A 302 -1.56 -14.57 -16.27
CA GLU A 302 -2.22 -14.48 -17.57
C GLU A 302 -1.42 -13.62 -18.56
N SER A 303 -0.90 -12.47 -18.10
CA SER A 303 -0.08 -11.57 -18.93
C SER A 303 1.24 -12.22 -19.37
N ARG A 304 1.86 -13.03 -18.52
CA ARG A 304 3.08 -13.80 -18.86
C ARG A 304 2.77 -14.98 -19.76
N GLY A 305 1.67 -15.71 -19.51
CA GLY A 305 1.24 -16.84 -20.32
C GLY A 305 0.94 -16.45 -21.77
N ALA A 306 0.24 -15.34 -21.99
CA ALA A 306 -0.08 -14.86 -23.33
C ALA A 306 1.16 -14.47 -24.16
N ARG A 307 2.23 -14.01 -23.53
CA ARG A 307 3.50 -13.65 -24.20
C ARG A 307 4.31 -14.86 -24.66
N GLU A 308 4.25 -15.96 -23.94
CA GLU A 308 5.00 -17.17 -24.27
C GLU A 308 4.28 -18.03 -25.32
N GLY A 309 3.06 -17.64 -25.70
CA GLY A 309 2.21 -18.34 -26.66
C GLY A 309 1.62 -19.65 -26.12
N GLU A 310 0.71 -20.25 -26.88
CA GLU A 310 0.08 -21.54 -26.51
C GLU A 310 1.10 -22.68 -26.30
N SER A 311 2.32 -22.55 -26.83
CA SER A 311 3.41 -23.50 -26.61
C SER A 311 3.92 -23.54 -25.15
N ALA A 312 3.69 -22.47 -24.36
CA ALA A 312 3.97 -22.48 -22.92
C ALA A 312 3.03 -23.42 -22.15
N TRP A 313 1.83 -23.64 -22.68
CA TRP A 313 0.82 -24.54 -22.10
C TRP A 313 1.16 -26.00 -22.28
N GLY A 314 1.96 -26.36 -23.28
CA GLY A 314 2.41 -27.73 -23.59
C GLY A 314 3.81 -28.03 -23.08
N ARG A 315 4.61 -27.04 -22.68
CA ARG A 315 5.85 -27.32 -21.98
C ARG A 315 5.54 -27.88 -20.61
N LYS A 316 6.02 -29.10 -20.33
CA LYS A 316 6.12 -29.65 -19.00
C LYS A 316 6.59 -28.49 -18.08
N LEU A 317 5.72 -28.03 -17.18
CA LEU A 317 6.05 -26.97 -16.22
C LEU A 317 7.50 -27.18 -15.78
N ALA A 318 8.34 -26.19 -15.96
CA ALA A 318 9.64 -26.17 -15.28
C ALA A 318 9.37 -26.59 -13.84
N SER A 319 10.16 -27.47 -13.28
CA SER A 319 9.89 -28.05 -11.96
C SER A 319 9.46 -26.96 -11.00
N LEU A 320 8.29 -27.12 -10.38
CA LEU A 320 7.78 -26.14 -9.42
C LEU A 320 8.85 -25.90 -8.35
N PRO A 321 9.05 -24.66 -7.91
CA PRO A 321 9.91 -24.39 -6.76
C PRO A 321 9.46 -25.24 -5.57
N SER A 322 10.40 -25.85 -4.88
CA SER A 322 10.11 -26.56 -3.64
C SER A 322 9.68 -25.59 -2.54
N VAL A 323 8.96 -26.07 -1.53
CA VAL A 323 8.65 -25.31 -0.32
C VAL A 323 9.91 -24.70 0.28
N LYS A 324 11.04 -25.44 0.28
CA LYS A 324 12.32 -24.94 0.79
C LYS A 324 12.88 -23.76 -0.03
N GLN A 325 12.71 -23.77 -1.34
CA GLN A 325 13.08 -22.63 -2.17
C GLN A 325 12.20 -21.40 -1.88
N ALA A 326 10.90 -21.60 -1.69
CA ALA A 326 9.98 -20.54 -1.30
C ALA A 326 10.29 -19.97 0.09
N GLU A 327 10.65 -20.81 1.07
CA GLU A 327 11.13 -20.39 2.39
C GLU A 327 12.43 -19.59 2.28
N ASN A 328 13.41 -20.10 1.54
CA ASN A 328 14.69 -19.41 1.34
C ASN A 328 14.47 -18.04 0.70
N PHE A 329 13.63 -17.95 -0.34
CA PHE A 329 13.28 -16.66 -0.93
C PHE A 329 12.66 -15.72 0.10
N LEU A 330 11.71 -16.20 0.89
CA LEU A 330 11.03 -15.36 1.88
C LEU A 330 11.95 -14.85 2.98
N LEU A 331 12.89 -15.69 3.44
CA LEU A 331 13.74 -15.41 4.60
C LEU A 331 15.10 -14.79 4.26
N GLU A 332 15.54 -14.81 3.01
CA GLU A 332 16.78 -14.14 2.61
C GLU A 332 16.60 -12.62 2.60
N ASP A 333 17.52 -11.88 3.25
CA ASP A 333 17.47 -10.42 3.43
C ASP A 333 18.80 -9.71 3.23
N ARG A 334 19.74 -10.34 2.52
CA ARG A 334 21.02 -9.72 2.20
C ARG A 334 20.84 -8.58 1.21
N GLY A 335 21.47 -7.43 1.47
CA GLY A 335 21.41 -6.29 0.57
C GLY A 335 21.72 -4.97 1.25
N ARG A 336 21.61 -3.91 0.48
CA ARG A 336 21.72 -2.54 1.00
C ARG A 336 20.42 -2.13 1.66
N VAL A 337 20.49 -1.74 2.92
CA VAL A 337 19.34 -1.31 3.71
C VAL A 337 19.15 0.21 3.62
N SER A 338 17.94 0.64 3.43
CA SER A 338 17.47 2.02 3.55
C SER A 338 16.26 2.07 4.47
N ILE A 339 16.23 3.01 5.40
CA ILE A 339 15.16 3.14 6.37
C ILE A 339 14.56 4.54 6.26
N LYS A 340 13.25 4.61 6.07
CA LYS A 340 12.47 5.83 6.17
C LYS A 340 11.60 5.75 7.43
N VAL A 341 11.72 6.75 8.29
CA VAL A 341 10.91 6.89 9.50
C VAL A 341 10.00 8.10 9.35
N GLU A 342 8.70 7.87 9.58
CA GLU A 342 7.72 8.92 9.75
C GLU A 342 7.29 8.93 11.22
N PRO A 343 7.69 9.95 12.01
CA PRO A 343 7.45 9.96 13.44
C PRO A 343 5.99 9.77 13.81
N ALA A 344 5.72 8.93 14.80
CA ALA A 344 4.38 8.59 15.30
C ALA A 344 3.43 8.01 14.22
N ALA A 345 3.98 7.42 13.17
CA ALA A 345 3.22 6.77 12.11
C ALA A 345 3.83 5.43 11.69
N PHE A 346 5.01 5.45 11.04
CA PHE A 346 5.61 4.21 10.54
C PHE A 346 7.14 4.28 10.38
N ARG A 347 7.73 3.10 10.34
CA ARG A 347 9.07 2.83 9.82
C ARG A 347 8.92 1.95 8.58
N ARG A 348 9.53 2.36 7.46
CA ARG A 348 9.61 1.57 6.25
C ARG A 348 11.07 1.23 5.98
N THR A 349 11.37 -0.06 5.98
CA THR A 349 12.69 -0.61 5.68
C THR A 349 12.68 -1.17 4.27
N GLU A 350 13.61 -0.72 3.44
CA GLU A 350 13.84 -1.23 2.09
C GLU A 350 15.20 -1.93 2.06
N VAL A 351 15.25 -3.20 1.61
CA VAL A 351 16.49 -3.94 1.38
C VAL A 351 16.62 -4.17 -0.11
N THR A 352 17.68 -3.69 -0.72
CA THR A 352 17.93 -3.80 -2.17
C THR A 352 19.12 -4.72 -2.41
N ALA A 353 18.88 -5.83 -3.11
CA ALA A 353 19.86 -6.74 -3.65
C ALA A 353 19.92 -6.63 -5.19
N SER A 354 20.80 -7.41 -5.83
CA SER A 354 20.90 -7.48 -7.31
C SER A 354 19.65 -8.08 -7.94
N ASP A 355 19.09 -9.10 -7.31
CA ASP A 355 18.05 -10.01 -7.82
C ASP A 355 16.71 -9.86 -7.11
N TYR A 356 16.65 -9.13 -5.98
CA TYR A 356 15.39 -8.85 -5.28
C TYR A 356 15.38 -7.50 -4.56
N GLN A 357 14.18 -7.09 -4.18
CA GLN A 357 13.95 -6.01 -3.23
C GLN A 357 12.94 -6.45 -2.17
N ILE A 358 13.18 -6.01 -0.93
CA ILE A 358 12.27 -6.17 0.19
C ILE A 358 11.76 -4.79 0.59
N VAL A 359 10.49 -4.71 0.93
CA VAL A 359 9.89 -3.57 1.62
C VAL A 359 9.15 -4.10 2.83
N ALA A 360 9.51 -3.61 4.00
CA ALA A 360 8.85 -3.93 5.26
C ALA A 360 8.32 -2.66 5.90
N LEU A 361 7.03 -2.67 6.24
CA LEU A 361 6.33 -1.56 6.90
C LEU A 361 5.98 -1.95 8.33
N GLU A 362 6.34 -1.08 9.27
CA GLU A 362 6.02 -1.21 10.69
C GLU A 362 5.33 0.04 11.19
N ALA A 363 4.27 -0.11 11.97
CA ALA A 363 3.70 1.00 12.73
C ALA A 363 4.56 1.28 13.95
N ILE A 364 4.81 2.56 14.27
CA ILE A 364 5.62 2.98 15.41
C ILE A 364 4.94 4.09 16.22
N GLU A 365 5.03 4.04 17.54
CA GLU A 365 4.47 5.07 18.42
C GLU A 365 5.42 6.26 18.64
N LYS A 366 6.72 5.99 18.67
CA LYS A 366 7.75 6.94 19.07
C LYS A 366 8.72 7.21 17.93
N PRO A 367 9.28 8.43 17.88
CA PRO A 367 10.15 8.83 16.79
C PRO A 367 11.58 8.24 16.85
N ASP A 368 11.95 7.50 17.90
CA ASP A 368 13.29 6.93 17.99
C ASP A 368 13.44 5.71 17.08
N PRO A 369 14.17 5.84 15.96
CA PRO A 369 14.31 4.76 14.99
C PRO A 369 15.14 3.58 15.50
N ALA A 370 15.95 3.76 16.54
CA ALA A 370 16.87 2.74 17.03
C ALA A 370 16.25 1.82 18.10
N THR A 371 15.22 2.29 18.80
CA THR A 371 14.66 1.62 19.98
C THR A 371 13.15 1.41 19.94
N ALA A 372 12.46 1.88 18.88
CA ALA A 372 11.01 1.73 18.78
C ALA A 372 10.65 0.30 18.42
N ASP A 373 10.02 -0.41 19.35
CA ASP A 373 9.28 -1.63 19.06
C ASP A 373 8.18 -1.28 18.04
N GLY A 374 8.36 -1.71 16.79
CA GLY A 374 7.38 -1.53 15.73
C GLY A 374 6.47 -2.72 15.62
N LEU A 375 5.21 -2.51 15.29
CA LEU A 375 4.32 -3.57 14.85
C LEU A 375 4.48 -3.76 13.36
N MET A 376 4.96 -4.91 12.90
CA MET A 376 4.93 -5.24 11.47
C MET A 376 3.50 -5.14 10.95
N LEU A 377 3.32 -4.48 9.81
CA LEU A 377 2.01 -4.38 9.14
C LEU A 377 2.01 -5.07 7.77
N HIS A 378 3.13 -4.95 7.05
CA HIS A 378 3.27 -5.56 5.74
C HIS A 378 4.74 -5.86 5.45
N TYR A 379 4.99 -7.03 4.89
CA TYR A 379 6.27 -7.42 4.33
C TYR A 379 6.06 -7.86 2.88
N ASN A 380 6.80 -7.25 2.00
CA ASN A 380 6.76 -7.53 0.58
C ASN A 380 8.16 -7.83 0.07
N LYS A 381 8.34 -8.93 -0.66
CA LYS A 381 9.58 -9.23 -1.37
C LYS A 381 9.29 -9.50 -2.83
N MET A 382 10.06 -8.90 -3.70
CA MET A 382 9.88 -8.94 -5.14
C MET A 382 11.19 -9.26 -5.84
N THR A 383 11.14 -10.13 -6.84
CA THR A 383 12.28 -10.43 -7.71
C THR A 383 12.51 -9.28 -8.68
N ARG A 384 13.76 -8.90 -8.87
CA ARG A 384 14.20 -7.95 -9.88
C ARG A 384 14.77 -8.76 -11.03
N GLY A 385 13.98 -8.87 -12.11
CA GLY A 385 14.41 -9.56 -13.33
C GLY A 385 15.32 -8.73 -14.20
#